data_8d2ecdc63c1f11302df4a0be28ea2004
#
_entry.id   8d2ecdc63c1f11302df4a0be28ea2004
#
_cell.length_a   1.000
_cell.length_b   1.000
_cell.length_c   1.000
_cell.angle_alpha   90.00
_cell.angle_beta   90.00
_cell.angle_gamma   90.00
#
_symmetry.space_group_name_H-M   'P 1'
#
loop_
_entity.id
_entity.type
_entity.pdbx_description
1 polymer ?
#
loop_
_entity_poly.entity_id
_entity_poly.type
_entity_poly.pdbx_seq_one_letter_code
_entity_poly.pdbx_strand_id
1 'polypeptide(L)'
;AGWTQVTDFEFKPNDVNVLYYTVSGQNIVVKLDLTTLSESTKNVSSSVKRIELSVTPASPDALYALVGPGFTPAGTGVPNGTAQYNGLYFLDNWDNAFTLRNNNINVFVSAQDQSDYDIIMHVNPADATKVIIGGVYTYRSTDAGVNFSSLNTTNPGLHADDHAIERNPLNGNLYLGNDGGIYRSTDNGVTWSNISLNLVINEFYRISGYQDNGHLILGGTQDNGHFLRESNTNAFKKVLGGDG
;
A
#
# COMPACT_ATOMS: atom_id res chain seq x y z
N ALA A 1 -0.28 15.90 -26.98
CA ALA A 1 0.02 15.70 -25.57
C ALA A 1 -0.59 14.36 -25.17
N GLY A 2 0.25 13.38 -24.82
CA GLY A 2 -0.22 12.09 -24.31
C GLY A 2 -0.86 12.32 -22.93
N TRP A 3 -1.94 11.64 -22.65
CA TRP A 3 -2.56 11.63 -21.34
C TRP A 3 -1.56 10.99 -20.36
N THR A 4 -1.11 11.76 -19.39
CA THR A 4 -0.21 11.30 -18.34
C THR A 4 -1.08 10.85 -17.16
N GLN A 5 -0.91 9.62 -16.72
CA GLN A 5 -1.69 9.09 -15.60
C GLN A 5 -1.12 9.64 -14.29
N VAL A 6 -1.92 10.40 -13.55
CA VAL A 6 -1.65 10.73 -12.16
C VAL A 6 -1.85 9.46 -11.32
N THR A 7 -0.88 9.12 -10.50
CA THR A 7 -0.89 7.89 -9.69
C THR A 7 -1.24 8.14 -8.24
N ASP A 8 -0.97 9.36 -7.77
CA ASP A 8 -1.31 9.76 -6.40
C ASP A 8 -1.36 11.28 -6.29
N PHE A 9 -2.12 11.80 -5.33
CA PHE A 9 -2.18 13.22 -5.01
C PHE A 9 -2.52 13.49 -3.55
N GLU A 10 -1.92 14.57 -2.99
CA GLU A 10 -2.11 15.00 -1.62
C GLU A 10 -2.30 16.51 -1.53
N PHE A 11 -3.29 16.98 -0.77
CA PHE A 11 -3.39 18.38 -0.42
C PHE A 11 -2.40 18.76 0.66
N LYS A 12 -1.72 19.89 0.50
CA LYS A 12 -0.83 20.41 1.54
C LYS A 12 -1.63 20.66 2.82
N PRO A 13 -1.21 20.11 3.97
CA PRO A 13 -1.87 20.40 5.24
C PRO A 13 -1.93 21.90 5.52
N ASN A 14 -3.08 22.39 5.96
CA ASN A 14 -3.38 23.79 6.27
C ASN A 14 -3.35 24.74 5.06
N ASP A 15 -3.23 24.23 3.83
CA ASP A 15 -3.27 25.04 2.61
C ASP A 15 -3.96 24.29 1.46
N VAL A 16 -5.27 24.48 1.36
CA VAL A 16 -6.13 23.82 0.35
C VAL A 16 -5.85 24.28 -1.09
N ASN A 17 -5.04 25.34 -1.28
CA ASN A 17 -4.68 25.84 -2.60
C ASN A 17 -3.40 25.19 -3.14
N VAL A 18 -2.74 24.35 -2.39
CA VAL A 18 -1.55 23.61 -2.82
C VAL A 18 -1.84 22.12 -2.88
N LEU A 19 -1.61 21.54 -4.05
CA LEU A 19 -1.72 20.11 -4.33
C LEU A 19 -0.34 19.57 -4.72
N TYR A 20 0.04 18.43 -4.15
CA TYR A 20 1.15 17.61 -4.63
C TYR A 20 0.60 16.44 -5.42
N TYR A 21 1.25 16.07 -6.52
CA TYR A 21 0.84 14.86 -7.25
C TYR A 21 2.03 14.18 -7.94
N THR A 22 1.84 12.91 -8.27
CA THR A 22 2.81 12.06 -8.95
C THR A 22 2.26 11.54 -10.26
N VAL A 23 3.17 11.16 -11.15
CA VAL A 23 2.84 10.72 -12.51
C VAL A 23 3.49 9.39 -12.78
N SER A 24 2.74 8.45 -13.36
CA SER A 24 3.20 7.11 -13.69
C SER A 24 4.50 7.12 -14.50
N GLY A 25 5.49 6.35 -14.04
CA GLY A 25 6.78 6.20 -14.69
C GLY A 25 7.69 7.44 -14.64
N GLN A 26 7.34 8.47 -13.86
CA GLN A 26 8.17 9.66 -13.67
C GLN A 26 8.72 9.72 -12.25
N ASN A 27 9.97 10.14 -12.13
CA ASN A 27 10.69 10.27 -10.86
C ASN A 27 10.50 11.64 -10.19
N ILE A 28 9.39 12.29 -10.44
CA ILE A 28 9.09 13.65 -9.96
C ILE A 28 7.84 13.68 -9.08
N VAL A 29 7.84 14.60 -8.15
CA VAL A 29 6.63 15.14 -7.53
C VAL A 29 6.38 16.53 -8.10
N VAL A 30 5.14 16.79 -8.46
CA VAL A 30 4.66 18.10 -8.92
C VAL A 30 3.97 18.80 -7.77
N LYS A 31 4.28 20.07 -7.54
CA LYS A 31 3.51 20.97 -6.68
C LYS A 31 2.71 21.92 -7.59
N LEU A 32 1.41 21.89 -7.45
CA LEU A 32 0.45 22.74 -8.18
C LEU A 32 -0.15 23.77 -7.22
N ASP A 33 -0.07 25.04 -7.59
CA ASP A 33 -0.83 26.12 -6.97
C ASP A 33 -2.18 26.23 -7.68
N LEU A 34 -3.25 25.92 -6.97
CA LEU A 34 -4.62 25.90 -7.52
C LEU A 34 -5.20 27.31 -7.78
N THR A 35 -4.59 28.37 -7.23
CA THR A 35 -5.04 29.74 -7.46
C THR A 35 -4.48 30.31 -8.75
N THR A 36 -3.22 29.99 -9.06
CA THR A 36 -2.48 30.47 -10.21
C THR A 36 -2.37 29.47 -11.34
N LEU A 37 -2.66 28.19 -11.05
CA LEU A 37 -2.44 27.02 -11.90
C LEU A 37 -0.96 26.85 -12.31
N SER A 38 -0.03 27.37 -11.49
CA SER A 38 1.39 27.22 -11.71
C SER A 38 1.92 25.94 -11.11
N GLU A 39 2.83 25.29 -11.83
CA GLU A 39 3.47 24.04 -11.43
C GLU A 39 4.97 24.24 -11.18
N SER A 40 5.49 23.49 -10.21
CA SER A 40 6.91 23.29 -10.00
C SER A 40 7.18 21.82 -9.68
N THR A 41 8.38 21.33 -10.01
CA THR A 41 8.70 19.90 -9.90
C THR A 41 9.94 19.65 -9.07
N LYS A 42 10.01 18.49 -8.42
CA LYS A 42 11.21 17.98 -7.76
C LYS A 42 11.44 16.51 -8.09
N ASN A 43 12.70 16.19 -8.38
CA ASN A 43 13.11 14.79 -8.52
C ASN A 43 13.14 14.12 -7.14
N VAL A 44 12.69 12.86 -7.08
CA VAL A 44 12.71 12.02 -5.87
C VAL A 44 13.87 11.03 -5.94
N SER A 45 13.94 10.25 -7.02
CA SER A 45 14.97 9.20 -7.20
C SER A 45 15.40 9.09 -8.65
N SER A 46 16.29 8.16 -8.98
CA SER A 46 16.81 8.00 -10.35
C SER A 46 15.94 7.09 -11.24
N SER A 47 15.08 6.25 -10.66
CA SER A 47 14.24 5.31 -11.41
C SER A 47 13.01 4.93 -10.59
N VAL A 48 11.82 5.06 -11.19
CA VAL A 48 10.55 4.82 -10.52
C VAL A 48 9.54 4.20 -11.47
N LYS A 49 8.61 3.41 -10.90
CA LYS A 49 7.38 2.95 -11.55
C LYS A 49 6.18 3.72 -11.02
N ARG A 50 6.04 3.79 -9.69
CA ARG A 50 5.01 4.54 -8.97
C ARG A 50 5.62 5.22 -7.75
N ILE A 51 5.11 6.39 -7.40
CA ILE A 51 5.39 7.09 -6.16
C ILE A 51 4.06 7.28 -5.43
N GLU A 52 4.02 6.83 -4.18
CA GLU A 52 2.93 7.09 -3.24
C GLU A 52 3.37 8.22 -2.30
N LEU A 53 2.52 9.21 -2.10
CA LEU A 53 2.78 10.38 -1.27
C LEU A 53 2.07 10.26 0.07
N SER A 54 2.58 10.93 1.07
CA SER A 54 1.83 11.22 2.29
C SER A 54 2.29 12.53 2.90
N VAL A 55 1.35 13.28 3.40
CA VAL A 55 1.51 14.54 4.13
C VAL A 55 1.01 14.40 5.55
N THR A 56 1.39 15.32 6.43
CA THR A 56 0.90 15.29 7.82
C THR A 56 0.74 16.68 8.39
N PRO A 57 -0.37 16.99 9.07
CA PRO A 57 -0.51 18.24 9.82
C PRO A 57 0.52 18.42 10.93
N ALA A 58 1.11 17.33 11.45
CA ALA A 58 2.20 17.39 12.44
C ALA A 58 3.49 18.03 11.90
N SER A 59 3.65 18.05 10.56
CA SER A 59 4.73 18.74 9.86
C SER A 59 4.21 19.24 8.49
N PRO A 60 3.49 20.37 8.45
CA PRO A 60 2.68 20.76 7.27
C PRO A 60 3.48 21.04 5.99
N ASP A 61 4.76 21.34 6.12
CA ASP A 61 5.64 21.60 4.98
C ASP A 61 6.38 20.36 4.49
N ALA A 62 6.33 19.29 5.27
CA ALA A 62 7.00 18.04 4.95
C ALA A 62 6.18 17.17 3.99
N LEU A 63 6.88 16.42 3.14
CA LEU A 63 6.32 15.46 2.21
C LEU A 63 7.12 14.16 2.26
N TYR A 64 6.42 13.06 2.39
CA TYR A 64 6.98 11.72 2.28
C TYR A 64 6.65 11.15 0.90
N ALA A 65 7.58 10.40 0.31
CA ALA A 65 7.42 9.75 -0.98
C ALA A 65 7.94 8.31 -0.88
N LEU A 66 7.05 7.35 -0.97
CA LEU A 66 7.35 5.93 -1.07
C LEU A 66 7.49 5.56 -2.54
N VAL A 67 8.68 5.10 -2.92
CA VAL A 67 9.04 4.90 -4.32
C VAL A 67 9.10 3.42 -4.65
N GLY A 68 8.20 2.98 -5.51
CA GLY A 68 8.24 1.66 -6.12
C GLY A 68 9.44 1.48 -7.05
N PRO A 69 9.88 0.23 -7.29
CA PRO A 69 11.01 -0.04 -8.17
C PRO A 69 10.74 0.47 -9.59
N GLY A 70 11.80 0.90 -10.26
CA GLY A 70 11.72 1.29 -11.66
C GLY A 70 11.54 0.09 -12.57
N PHE A 71 10.92 0.30 -13.72
CA PHE A 71 10.80 -0.72 -14.75
C PHE A 71 12.18 -1.15 -15.25
N THR A 72 12.55 -2.41 -14.99
CA THR A 72 13.67 -3.06 -15.68
C THR A 72 13.11 -3.84 -16.85
N PRO A 73 13.41 -3.46 -18.12
CA PRO A 73 12.96 -4.23 -19.26
C PRO A 73 13.43 -5.69 -19.17
N ALA A 74 12.55 -6.62 -19.50
CA ALA A 74 12.94 -8.02 -19.62
C ALA A 74 14.13 -8.17 -20.55
N GLY A 75 15.21 -8.82 -20.10
CA GLY A 75 16.43 -9.03 -20.89
C GLY A 75 17.62 -8.14 -20.55
N THR A 76 17.53 -7.25 -19.57
CA THR A 76 18.66 -6.38 -19.17
C THR A 76 19.70 -7.05 -18.25
N GLY A 77 19.61 -8.36 -18.02
CA GLY A 77 20.61 -9.11 -17.24
C GLY A 77 20.60 -8.83 -15.72
N VAL A 78 19.62 -8.08 -15.21
CA VAL A 78 19.38 -7.99 -13.79
C VAL A 78 18.75 -9.31 -13.35
N PRO A 79 19.34 -10.05 -12.39
CA PRO A 79 18.77 -11.32 -11.96
C PRO A 79 17.32 -11.14 -11.52
N ASN A 80 16.43 -12.02 -12.00
CA ASN A 80 15.09 -12.16 -11.46
C ASN A 80 15.22 -12.32 -9.93
N GLY A 81 14.86 -11.33 -9.15
CA GLY A 81 15.05 -11.35 -7.69
C GLY A 81 15.52 -10.04 -7.07
N THR A 82 15.75 -8.99 -7.85
CA THR A 82 16.24 -7.69 -7.35
C THR A 82 15.31 -6.51 -7.64
N ALA A 83 14.01 -6.73 -7.86
CA ALA A 83 13.03 -5.66 -7.78
C ALA A 83 12.95 -5.20 -6.33
N GLN A 84 13.93 -4.41 -5.93
CA GLN A 84 13.97 -3.85 -4.58
C GLN A 84 13.12 -2.59 -4.56
N TYR A 85 12.34 -2.44 -3.51
CA TYR A 85 11.83 -1.18 -3.03
C TYR A 85 12.90 -0.09 -3.21
N ASN A 86 12.58 0.95 -3.96
CA ASN A 86 13.54 2.00 -4.29
C ASN A 86 13.82 2.91 -3.08
N GLY A 87 12.85 3.06 -2.19
CA GLY A 87 13.07 3.72 -0.92
C GLY A 87 11.90 4.58 -0.44
N LEU A 88 11.96 4.92 0.83
CA LEU A 88 11.20 6.01 1.42
C LEU A 88 12.08 7.26 1.39
N TYR A 89 11.56 8.30 0.75
CA TYR A 89 12.19 9.62 0.66
C TYR A 89 11.40 10.64 1.47
N PHE A 90 12.10 11.66 1.92
CA PHE A 90 11.55 12.71 2.77
C PHE A 90 12.01 14.08 2.28
N LEU A 91 11.09 15.01 2.24
CA LEU A 91 11.29 16.42 1.96
C LEU A 91 10.75 17.20 3.16
N ASP A 92 11.58 17.99 3.83
CA ASP A 92 11.18 18.77 5.01
C ASP A 92 10.41 20.06 4.65
N ASN A 93 10.75 20.63 3.49
CA ASN A 93 10.02 21.74 2.88
C ASN A 93 10.34 21.82 1.37
N TRP A 94 9.49 22.54 0.62
CA TRP A 94 9.61 22.60 -0.84
C TRP A 94 10.89 23.26 -1.36
N ASP A 95 11.63 24.01 -0.57
CA ASP A 95 12.87 24.68 -1.02
C ASP A 95 14.07 23.72 -1.03
N ASN A 96 13.99 22.62 -0.30
CA ASN A 96 15.04 21.61 -0.18
C ASN A 96 14.90 20.48 -1.24
N ALA A 97 15.80 19.53 -1.22
CA ALA A 97 15.75 18.31 -2.03
C ALA A 97 15.21 17.12 -1.21
N PHE A 98 14.60 16.15 -1.89
CA PHE A 98 14.28 14.86 -1.26
C PHE A 98 15.54 14.17 -0.75
N THR A 99 15.45 13.61 0.46
CA THR A 99 16.51 12.82 1.10
C THR A 99 16.02 11.41 1.30
N LEU A 100 16.87 10.41 0.98
CA LEU A 100 16.56 9.01 1.24
C LEU A 100 16.53 8.75 2.75
N ARG A 101 15.44 8.18 3.26
CA ARG A 101 15.27 7.76 4.66
C ARG A 101 15.59 6.29 4.86
N ASN A 102 15.06 5.44 4.00
CA ASN A 102 15.23 3.99 4.11
C ASN A 102 15.12 3.33 2.74
N ASN A 103 15.99 2.37 2.47
CA ASN A 103 15.91 1.47 1.32
C ASN A 103 16.39 0.05 1.65
N ASN A 104 16.46 -0.31 2.95
CA ASN A 104 16.99 -1.58 3.42
C ASN A 104 15.92 -2.61 3.81
N ILE A 105 14.64 -2.25 3.66
CA ILE A 105 13.52 -3.19 3.74
C ILE A 105 12.95 -3.41 2.35
N ASN A 106 12.23 -4.50 2.15
CA ASN A 106 11.51 -4.75 0.90
C ASN A 106 10.03 -5.01 1.20
N VAL A 107 9.18 -4.05 0.89
CA VAL A 107 7.72 -4.17 1.05
C VAL A 107 7.11 -5.13 0.03
N PHE A 108 7.80 -5.44 -1.07
CA PHE A 108 7.33 -6.31 -2.17
C PHE A 108 7.88 -7.75 -2.14
N VAL A 109 8.68 -8.11 -1.14
CA VAL A 109 9.18 -9.45 -0.69
C VAL A 109 10.05 -10.24 -1.65
N SER A 110 9.77 -10.37 -2.88
CA SER A 110 10.61 -11.10 -3.84
C SER A 110 10.47 -10.49 -5.22
N ALA A 111 11.37 -10.79 -6.08
CA ALA A 111 11.48 -10.57 -7.51
C ALA A 111 10.29 -10.00 -8.31
N GLN A 112 9.11 -9.87 -7.74
CA GLN A 112 7.92 -9.34 -8.38
C GLN A 112 7.67 -7.91 -7.90
N ASP A 113 7.78 -6.99 -8.84
CA ASP A 113 7.37 -5.61 -8.64
C ASP A 113 5.86 -5.52 -8.80
N GLN A 114 5.16 -5.30 -7.68
CA GLN A 114 3.71 -5.06 -7.62
C GLN A 114 3.39 -3.59 -7.30
N SER A 115 4.37 -2.69 -7.35
CA SER A 115 4.20 -1.30 -6.94
C SER A 115 3.21 -0.49 -7.76
N ASP A 116 2.82 -0.95 -8.94
CA ASP A 116 1.73 -0.38 -9.72
C ASP A 116 0.34 -0.74 -9.15
N TYR A 117 0.27 -1.75 -8.30
CA TYR A 117 -0.95 -2.27 -7.71
C TYR A 117 -0.96 -2.13 -6.19
N ASP A 118 0.05 -2.68 -5.49
CA ASP A 118 0.14 -2.75 -4.03
C ASP A 118 1.17 -1.74 -3.54
N ILE A 119 0.76 -0.55 -3.19
CA ILE A 119 1.61 0.43 -2.53
C ILE A 119 0.74 1.36 -1.70
N ILE A 120 1.07 1.47 -0.41
CA ILE A 120 0.36 2.33 0.53
C ILE A 120 1.33 3.09 1.42
N MET A 121 0.94 4.29 1.85
CA MET A 121 1.67 5.03 2.87
C MET A 121 0.71 5.84 3.74
N HIS A 122 1.01 5.90 5.03
CA HIS A 122 0.32 6.76 5.99
C HIS A 122 1.30 7.37 6.97
N VAL A 123 1.28 8.68 7.12
CA VAL A 123 2.01 9.41 8.17
C VAL A 123 1.01 9.93 9.20
N ASN A 124 1.27 9.64 10.47
CA ASN A 124 0.33 9.99 11.55
C ASN A 124 0.14 11.52 11.63
N PRO A 125 -1.11 12.03 11.64
CA PRO A 125 -1.38 13.46 11.62
C PRO A 125 -1.04 14.21 12.92
N ALA A 126 -0.80 13.49 14.02
CA ALA A 126 -0.40 14.08 15.32
C ALA A 126 1.08 13.86 15.64
N ASP A 127 1.79 13.01 14.88
CA ASP A 127 3.18 12.65 15.14
C ASP A 127 3.86 12.19 13.85
N ALA A 128 4.57 13.10 13.20
CA ALA A 128 5.27 12.84 11.93
C ALA A 128 6.35 11.74 12.02
N THR A 129 6.74 11.32 13.21
CA THR A 129 7.69 10.20 13.38
C THR A 129 7.07 8.82 13.13
N LYS A 130 5.72 8.73 13.17
CA LYS A 130 4.99 7.48 12.98
C LYS A 130 4.56 7.34 11.54
N VAL A 131 5.20 6.41 10.84
CA VAL A 131 4.99 6.14 9.42
C VAL A 131 4.61 4.66 9.24
N ILE A 132 3.60 4.39 8.44
CA ILE A 132 3.23 3.05 7.98
C ILE A 132 3.43 3.03 6.47
N ILE A 133 4.07 2.00 5.96
CA ILE A 133 4.22 1.73 4.53
C ILE A 133 3.86 0.27 4.27
N GLY A 134 3.37 -0.01 3.08
CA GLY A 134 3.00 -1.36 2.67
C GLY A 134 3.06 -1.56 1.17
N GLY A 135 3.04 -2.80 0.81
CA GLY A 135 2.97 -3.41 -0.50
C GLY A 135 2.49 -4.84 -0.24
N VAL A 136 3.28 -5.85 -0.58
CA VAL A 136 2.99 -7.23 -0.17
C VAL A 136 3.01 -7.38 1.36
N TYR A 137 3.91 -6.70 2.06
CA TYR A 137 3.91 -6.66 3.52
C TYR A 137 3.87 -5.25 4.06
N THR A 138 3.23 -5.12 5.23
CA THR A 138 3.07 -3.87 5.96
C THR A 138 4.19 -3.67 6.98
N TYR A 139 4.73 -2.45 7.03
CA TYR A 139 5.79 -2.06 7.96
C TYR A 139 5.43 -0.77 8.68
N ARG A 140 5.92 -0.64 9.92
CA ARG A 140 5.71 0.54 10.75
C ARG A 140 7.04 1.10 11.28
N SER A 141 7.18 2.42 11.21
CA SER A 141 8.27 3.20 11.80
C SER A 141 7.77 4.05 12.95
N THR A 142 8.67 4.36 13.88
CA THR A 142 8.47 5.33 14.97
C THR A 142 9.55 6.42 15.01
N ASP A 143 10.36 6.50 13.96
CA ASP A 143 11.49 7.42 13.82
C ASP A 143 11.52 8.09 12.44
N ALA A 144 10.34 8.47 11.94
CA ALA A 144 10.15 9.17 10.67
C ALA A 144 10.66 8.39 9.45
N GLY A 145 10.56 7.05 9.49
CA GLY A 145 10.92 6.19 8.35
C GLY A 145 12.40 5.84 8.26
N VAL A 146 13.17 6.03 9.32
CA VAL A 146 14.58 5.61 9.36
C VAL A 146 14.69 4.10 9.58
N ASN A 147 13.95 3.57 10.57
CA ASN A 147 13.86 2.15 10.86
C ASN A 147 12.42 1.67 10.81
N PHE A 148 12.24 0.43 10.40
CA PHE A 148 10.93 -0.20 10.27
C PHE A 148 10.87 -1.57 10.95
N SER A 149 9.70 -1.89 11.49
CA SER A 149 9.34 -3.22 12.00
C SER A 149 8.18 -3.79 11.20
N SER A 150 8.23 -5.07 10.85
CA SER A 150 7.15 -5.74 10.14
C SER A 150 5.90 -5.89 11.01
N LEU A 151 4.77 -5.41 10.50
CA LEU A 151 3.47 -5.60 11.14
C LEU A 151 2.91 -7.00 10.94
N ASN A 152 3.18 -7.66 9.82
CA ASN A 152 2.74 -9.03 9.58
C ASN A 152 3.38 -10.03 10.57
N THR A 153 4.59 -9.74 11.07
CA THR A 153 5.21 -10.55 12.12
C THR A 153 4.53 -10.36 13.47
N THR A 154 4.15 -9.12 13.83
CA THR A 154 3.51 -8.81 15.12
C THR A 154 2.00 -8.99 15.10
N ASN A 155 1.39 -9.03 13.92
CA ASN A 155 -0.04 -9.27 13.68
C ASN A 155 -0.20 -10.44 12.70
N PRO A 156 -0.02 -11.70 13.13
CA PRO A 156 0.04 -12.87 12.22
C PRO A 156 -1.26 -13.15 11.44
N GLY A 157 -2.34 -12.44 11.74
CA GLY A 157 -3.60 -12.50 10.99
C GLY A 157 -3.75 -11.38 9.95
N LEU A 158 -2.77 -10.47 9.84
CA LEU A 158 -2.78 -9.43 8.82
C LEU A 158 -2.41 -10.05 7.48
N HIS A 159 -3.30 -9.92 6.50
CA HIS A 159 -3.07 -10.45 5.15
C HIS A 159 -2.05 -9.62 4.40
N ALA A 160 -1.50 -10.20 3.34
CA ALA A 160 -0.62 -9.54 2.40
C ALA A 160 -1.40 -8.68 1.39
N ASP A 161 -0.65 -7.99 0.53
CA ASP A 161 -1.10 -7.25 -0.65
C ASP A 161 -2.00 -6.06 -0.28
N ASP A 162 -1.35 -5.01 0.22
CA ASP A 162 -1.99 -3.81 0.75
C ASP A 162 -2.39 -2.83 -0.38
N HIS A 163 -3.67 -2.42 -0.43
CA HIS A 163 -4.22 -1.56 -1.48
C HIS A 163 -4.59 -0.16 -1.00
N ALA A 164 -4.97 -0.01 0.27
CA ALA A 164 -5.37 1.29 0.82
C ALA A 164 -5.16 1.34 2.32
N ILE A 165 -4.74 2.50 2.82
CA ILE A 165 -4.71 2.79 4.25
C ILE A 165 -5.31 4.18 4.50
N GLU A 166 -6.32 4.24 5.37
CA GLU A 166 -7.04 5.47 5.64
C GLU A 166 -7.28 5.69 7.13
N ARG A 167 -7.25 6.94 7.53
CA ARG A 167 -7.56 7.34 8.90
C ARG A 167 -8.93 7.99 8.98
N ASN A 168 -9.79 7.45 9.82
CA ASN A 168 -11.06 8.10 10.13
C ASN A 168 -10.82 9.38 10.98
N PRO A 169 -11.14 10.57 10.46
CA PRO A 169 -10.86 11.83 11.16
C PRO A 169 -11.73 12.03 12.42
N LEU A 170 -12.86 11.33 12.54
CA LEU A 170 -13.79 11.49 13.67
C LEU A 170 -13.33 10.74 14.92
N ASN A 171 -12.68 9.59 14.77
CA ASN A 171 -12.30 8.75 15.92
C ASN A 171 -10.81 8.36 15.93
N GLY A 172 -10.06 8.72 14.89
CA GLY A 172 -8.63 8.45 14.79
C GLY A 172 -8.24 7.03 14.45
N ASN A 173 -9.19 6.12 14.24
CA ASN A 173 -8.90 4.74 13.85
C ASN A 173 -8.31 4.69 12.45
N LEU A 174 -7.35 3.77 12.26
CA LEU A 174 -6.83 3.42 10.94
C LEU A 174 -7.60 2.23 10.37
N TYR A 175 -7.77 2.25 9.06
CA TYR A 175 -8.35 1.18 8.29
C TYR A 175 -7.38 0.80 7.18
N LEU A 176 -7.11 -0.49 7.04
CA LEU A 176 -6.24 -1.07 6.02
C LEU A 176 -7.06 -2.04 5.18
N GLY A 177 -7.08 -1.84 3.88
CA GLY A 177 -7.66 -2.75 2.90
C GLY A 177 -6.56 -3.53 2.19
N ASN A 178 -6.70 -4.86 2.16
CA ASN A 178 -5.83 -5.78 1.46
C ASN A 178 -6.63 -6.99 0.93
N ASP A 179 -5.98 -7.96 0.30
CA ASP A 179 -6.64 -9.14 -0.27
C ASP A 179 -7.35 -10.03 0.76
N GLY A 180 -7.01 -9.91 2.03
CA GLY A 180 -7.71 -10.55 3.14
C GLY A 180 -8.92 -9.78 3.67
N GLY A 181 -9.20 -8.59 3.12
CA GLY A 181 -10.34 -7.74 3.47
C GLY A 181 -9.96 -6.44 4.17
N ILE A 182 -10.76 -6.03 5.15
CA ILE A 182 -10.59 -4.78 5.88
C ILE A 182 -10.14 -5.06 7.32
N TYR A 183 -9.09 -4.37 7.71
CA TYR A 183 -8.55 -4.40 9.06
C TYR A 183 -8.66 -3.02 9.71
N ARG A 184 -8.86 -3.00 11.01
CA ARG A 184 -8.95 -1.78 11.82
C ARG A 184 -7.90 -1.79 12.93
N SER A 185 -7.23 -0.66 13.10
CA SER A 185 -6.39 -0.35 14.27
C SER A 185 -6.98 0.82 15.06
N THR A 186 -6.95 0.71 16.38
CA THR A 186 -7.38 1.77 17.32
C THR A 186 -6.21 2.36 18.12
N ASP A 187 -4.99 1.91 17.83
CA ASP A 187 -3.75 2.25 18.55
C ASP A 187 -2.63 2.77 17.62
N ASN A 188 -3.03 3.51 16.59
CA ASN A 188 -2.12 4.08 15.57
C ASN A 188 -1.27 3.02 14.84
N GLY A 189 -1.89 1.93 14.46
CA GLY A 189 -1.28 0.90 13.62
C GLY A 189 -0.34 -0.05 14.34
N VAL A 190 -0.44 -0.19 15.66
CA VAL A 190 0.33 -1.18 16.43
C VAL A 190 -0.32 -2.55 16.33
N THR A 191 -1.63 -2.61 16.62
CA THR A 191 -2.42 -3.84 16.51
C THR A 191 -3.56 -3.68 15.51
N TRP A 192 -3.90 -4.78 14.84
CA TRP A 192 -4.90 -4.81 13.79
C TRP A 192 -5.91 -5.94 14.01
N SER A 193 -7.18 -5.63 13.80
CA SER A 193 -8.29 -6.58 13.90
C SER A 193 -9.00 -6.66 12.55
N ASN A 194 -9.16 -7.87 12.02
CA ASN A 194 -9.98 -8.09 10.83
C ASN A 194 -11.45 -7.78 11.15
N ILE A 195 -12.06 -6.92 10.35
CA ILE A 195 -13.46 -6.49 10.47
C ILE A 195 -14.28 -6.83 9.22
N SER A 196 -13.79 -7.75 8.41
CA SER A 196 -14.42 -8.17 7.14
C SER A 196 -15.67 -9.04 7.32
N LEU A 197 -16.11 -9.29 8.55
CA LEU A 197 -17.28 -10.13 8.82
C LEU A 197 -18.50 -9.66 7.99
N ASN A 198 -19.07 -10.59 7.22
CA ASN A 198 -20.17 -10.37 6.28
C ASN A 198 -19.82 -9.56 5.01
N LEU A 199 -18.55 -9.25 4.75
CA LEU A 199 -18.13 -8.79 3.44
C LEU A 199 -17.88 -9.98 2.51
N VAL A 200 -18.28 -9.82 1.25
CA VAL A 200 -17.96 -10.80 0.20
C VAL A 200 -16.66 -10.34 -0.44
N ILE A 201 -15.54 -10.92 -0.02
CA ILE A 201 -14.18 -10.53 -0.41
C ILE A 201 -13.44 -11.62 -1.20
N ASN A 202 -14.08 -12.79 -1.43
CA ASN A 202 -13.46 -13.90 -2.16
C ASN A 202 -13.89 -13.90 -3.63
N GLU A 203 -12.91 -13.89 -4.51
CA GLU A 203 -13.10 -14.13 -5.94
C GLU A 203 -12.80 -15.60 -6.25
N PHE A 204 -13.80 -16.34 -6.72
CA PHE A 204 -13.61 -17.74 -7.09
C PHE A 204 -13.09 -17.87 -8.51
N TYR A 205 -11.91 -18.43 -8.68
CA TYR A 205 -11.40 -18.85 -9.99
C TYR A 205 -12.17 -20.04 -10.54
N ARG A 206 -12.46 -21.01 -9.66
CA ARG A 206 -13.19 -22.22 -10.02
C ARG A 206 -14.03 -22.69 -8.86
N ILE A 207 -15.17 -23.30 -9.22
CA ILE A 207 -16.07 -23.95 -8.27
C ILE A 207 -16.54 -25.29 -8.87
N SER A 208 -16.65 -26.31 -8.03
CA SER A 208 -17.18 -27.62 -8.39
C SER A 208 -18.09 -28.14 -7.31
N GLY A 209 -19.18 -28.76 -7.72
CA GLY A 209 -20.11 -29.45 -6.83
C GLY A 209 -20.14 -30.95 -7.12
N TYR A 210 -20.35 -31.77 -6.09
CA TYR A 210 -20.54 -33.20 -6.28
C TYR A 210 -21.98 -33.49 -6.71
N GLN A 211 -22.13 -34.22 -7.82
CA GLN A 211 -23.40 -34.38 -8.52
C GLN A 211 -24.47 -35.07 -7.66
N ASP A 212 -24.08 -36.06 -6.83
CA ASP A 212 -25.00 -36.81 -6.00
C ASP A 212 -25.23 -36.20 -4.60
N ASN A 213 -24.51 -35.10 -4.29
CA ASN A 213 -24.67 -34.39 -3.03
C ASN A 213 -24.46 -32.87 -3.27
N GLY A 214 -25.56 -32.16 -3.49
CA GLY A 214 -25.55 -30.72 -3.75
C GLY A 214 -25.03 -29.85 -2.58
N HIS A 215 -24.72 -30.45 -1.44
CA HIS A 215 -24.11 -29.77 -0.30
C HIS A 215 -22.59 -29.81 -0.32
N LEU A 216 -22.00 -30.73 -1.11
CA LEU A 216 -20.54 -30.83 -1.25
C LEU A 216 -20.09 -29.91 -2.37
N ILE A 217 -19.50 -28.79 -2.00
CA ILE A 217 -19.00 -27.75 -2.94
C ILE A 217 -17.57 -27.44 -2.56
N LEU A 218 -16.68 -27.47 -3.55
CA LEU A 218 -15.29 -27.03 -3.44
C LEU A 218 -15.06 -25.85 -4.37
N GLY A 219 -14.40 -24.81 -3.89
CA GLY A 219 -14.01 -23.67 -4.69
C GLY A 219 -12.60 -23.20 -4.36
N GLY A 220 -11.85 -22.85 -5.39
CA GLY A 220 -10.55 -22.19 -5.29
C GLY A 220 -10.69 -20.70 -5.56
N THR A 221 -10.09 -19.87 -4.71
CA THR A 221 -10.20 -18.41 -4.76
C THR A 221 -8.88 -17.77 -5.03
N GLN A 222 -8.90 -16.56 -5.60
CA GLN A 222 -7.72 -15.70 -5.67
C GLN A 222 -7.25 -15.39 -4.25
N ASP A 223 -5.97 -15.57 -3.97
CA ASP A 223 -5.19 -15.19 -2.78
C ASP A 223 -5.72 -15.68 -1.43
N ASN A 224 -6.96 -16.19 -1.36
CA ASN A 224 -7.61 -16.62 -0.12
C ASN A 224 -7.70 -18.14 0.07
N GLY A 225 -7.21 -18.92 -0.90
CA GLY A 225 -7.11 -20.38 -0.81
C GLY A 225 -8.34 -21.15 -1.29
N HIS A 226 -8.49 -22.38 -0.79
CA HIS A 226 -9.56 -23.28 -1.19
C HIS A 226 -10.58 -23.44 -0.07
N PHE A 227 -11.86 -23.39 -0.44
CA PHE A 227 -12.98 -23.48 0.48
C PHE A 227 -13.87 -24.68 0.15
N LEU A 228 -14.20 -25.43 1.20
CA LEU A 228 -15.08 -26.59 1.12
C LEU A 228 -16.34 -26.35 1.94
N ARG A 229 -17.51 -26.66 1.35
CA ARG A 229 -18.77 -26.81 2.05
C ARG A 229 -19.19 -28.29 2.01
N GLU A 230 -19.40 -28.93 3.16
CA GLU A 230 -19.70 -30.33 3.30
C GLU A 230 -21.15 -30.61 3.76
N SER A 231 -21.89 -29.56 4.13
CA SER A 231 -23.22 -29.69 4.70
C SER A 231 -24.19 -28.68 4.11
N ASN A 232 -25.47 -28.79 4.43
CA ASN A 232 -26.51 -27.84 4.06
C ASN A 232 -26.46 -26.50 4.81
N THR A 233 -25.43 -26.26 5.61
CA THR A 233 -25.15 -24.97 6.19
C THR A 233 -24.53 -24.05 5.13
N ASN A 234 -24.65 -22.72 5.28
CA ASN A 234 -23.99 -21.76 4.40
C ASN A 234 -22.50 -21.52 4.79
N ALA A 235 -21.96 -22.39 5.65
CA ALA A 235 -20.58 -22.26 6.11
C ALA A 235 -19.61 -22.97 5.16
N PHE A 236 -18.62 -22.24 4.70
CA PHE A 236 -17.46 -22.75 3.99
C PHE A 236 -16.27 -22.85 4.96
N LYS A 237 -15.52 -23.92 4.84
CA LYS A 237 -14.30 -24.16 5.62
C LYS A 237 -13.10 -24.02 4.69
N LYS A 238 -12.12 -23.19 5.05
CA LYS A 238 -10.83 -23.13 4.35
C LYS A 238 -10.09 -24.45 4.56
N VAL A 239 -9.70 -25.11 3.47
CA VAL A 239 -9.03 -26.44 3.50
C VAL A 239 -7.59 -26.38 3.03
N LEU A 240 -7.25 -25.45 2.14
CA LEU A 240 -5.89 -25.19 1.67
C LEU A 240 -5.67 -23.69 1.60
N GLY A 241 -4.41 -23.25 1.75
CA GLY A 241 -3.99 -21.87 1.55
C GLY A 241 -3.45 -21.63 0.14
N GLY A 242 -2.90 -20.43 -0.07
CA GLY A 242 -2.36 -20.00 -1.36
C GLY A 242 -3.44 -19.60 -2.34
N ASP A 243 -3.06 -19.54 -3.60
CA ASP A 243 -3.96 -19.31 -4.72
C ASP A 243 -4.75 -20.57 -5.03
N GLY A 244 -6.05 -20.46 -5.33
CA GLY A 244 -6.98 -21.59 -5.45
C GLY A 244 -7.22 -22.09 -6.87
#